data_fa526635e81f8b1dd9f81b468bb72dee
#
_entry.id   fa526635e81f8b1dd9f81b468bb72dee
#
_cell.length_a   1.000
_cell.length_b   1.000
_cell.length_c   1.000
_cell.angle_alpha   90.00
_cell.angle_beta   90.00
_cell.angle_gamma   90.00
#
_symmetry.space_group_name_H-M   'P 1'
#
loop_
_entity.id
_entity.type
_entity.pdbx_description
1 polymer ?
#
loop_
_entity_poly.entity_id
_entity_poly.type
_entity_poly.pdbx_seq_one_letter_code
_entity_poly.pdbx_strand_id
1 'polypeptide(L)'
;MEMIAGYFEIYDLTMAIHFSLNTGPVEKVLKTLGVDYEPTKELIDFRDTLLQDSEWTTRMYTTFMNELGVMAPILFPIKQKMLDGMIVTIEESLNISDEGLQMIRERFIQVFADRRLKVSHETLIKMLLEQPSEVARAIDTIEGISTDTIWFINQLFFFPRTAMDFLVANTLKILKLYEKSGLRELNLKTIRNYLENQSSQKIKDAFSNYLDYYDITPDESKPLYIALQNSVSHTNSGLMTYPTFHLLIMGLEEVTQDFSGRIPREVRLQSLLKMLSDETRFRILKRL
;
A
#
# COMPACT_ATOMS: atom_id res chain seq x y z
N MET A 1 -18.75 2.41 14.69
CA MET A 1 -18.03 2.52 13.40
C MET A 1 -18.55 1.47 12.43
N GLU A 2 -18.88 1.85 11.22
CA GLU A 2 -19.22 0.92 10.14
C GLU A 2 -17.93 0.32 9.57
N MET A 3 -17.86 -1.01 9.44
CA MET A 3 -16.73 -1.71 8.84
C MET A 3 -17.18 -2.44 7.58
N ILE A 4 -16.50 -2.18 6.48
CA ILE A 4 -16.77 -2.77 5.17
C ILE A 4 -15.50 -3.41 4.64
N ALA A 5 -15.54 -4.72 4.42
CA ALA A 5 -14.43 -5.47 3.81
C ALA A 5 -14.70 -5.70 2.34
N GLY A 6 -13.68 -5.55 1.52
CA GLY A 6 -13.76 -5.80 0.08
C GLY A 6 -12.40 -6.12 -0.52
N TYR A 7 -12.40 -6.38 -1.81
CA TYR A 7 -11.18 -6.61 -2.59
C TYR A 7 -10.98 -5.52 -3.61
N PHE A 8 -9.84 -4.85 -3.52
CA PHE A 8 -9.41 -3.83 -4.46
C PHE A 8 -8.21 -4.38 -5.22
N GLU A 9 -8.46 -4.95 -6.39
CA GLU A 9 -7.47 -5.68 -7.16
C GLU A 9 -6.21 -4.86 -7.46
N ILE A 10 -6.35 -3.54 -7.64
CA ILE A 10 -5.21 -2.65 -7.87
C ILE A 10 -4.22 -2.64 -6.69
N TYR A 11 -4.69 -2.82 -5.46
CA TYR A 11 -3.82 -2.86 -4.30
C TYR A 11 -3.06 -4.18 -4.22
N ASP A 12 -3.70 -5.28 -4.61
CA ASP A 12 -3.05 -6.57 -4.71
C ASP A 12 -1.96 -6.58 -5.78
N LEU A 13 -2.23 -5.97 -6.94
CA LEU A 13 -1.22 -5.77 -7.98
C LEU A 13 -0.04 -4.91 -7.47
N THR A 14 -0.30 -3.81 -6.75
CA THR A 14 0.78 -2.97 -6.23
C THR A 14 1.65 -3.72 -5.22
N MET A 15 1.05 -4.57 -4.39
CA MET A 15 1.77 -5.42 -3.45
C MET A 15 2.57 -6.51 -4.17
N ALA A 16 2.03 -7.10 -5.24
CA ALA A 16 2.77 -8.05 -6.07
C ALA A 16 4.01 -7.41 -6.72
N ILE A 17 3.89 -6.18 -7.24
CA ILE A 17 5.03 -5.42 -7.78
C ILE A 17 6.07 -5.17 -6.68
N HIS A 18 5.64 -4.64 -5.54
CA HIS A 18 6.53 -4.34 -4.42
C HIS A 18 7.28 -5.59 -3.95
N PHE A 19 6.59 -6.70 -3.77
CA PHE A 19 7.21 -7.98 -3.42
C PHE A 19 8.23 -8.42 -4.49
N SER A 20 7.86 -8.36 -5.77
CA SER A 20 8.71 -8.80 -6.88
C SER A 20 10.07 -8.08 -6.90
N LEU A 21 10.08 -6.80 -6.53
CA LEU A 21 11.30 -5.98 -6.49
C LEU A 21 12.07 -6.07 -5.16
N ASN A 22 11.44 -6.57 -4.10
CA ASN A 22 12.01 -6.62 -2.75
C ASN A 22 11.95 -8.03 -2.13
N THR A 23 11.90 -9.10 -2.92
CA THR A 23 11.71 -10.48 -2.43
C THR A 23 12.64 -10.82 -1.25
N GLY A 24 13.94 -10.64 -1.41
CA GLY A 24 14.92 -10.97 -0.37
C GLY A 24 14.73 -10.19 0.94
N PRO A 25 14.57 -8.84 0.91
CA PRO A 25 14.23 -8.07 2.11
C PRO A 25 12.92 -8.49 2.76
N VAL A 26 11.84 -8.72 1.97
CA VAL A 26 10.53 -9.13 2.49
C VAL A 26 10.61 -10.50 3.16
N GLU A 27 11.20 -11.49 2.50
CA GLU A 27 11.40 -12.83 3.07
C GLU A 27 12.21 -12.79 4.37
N LYS A 28 13.25 -11.97 4.43
CA LYS A 28 14.05 -11.79 5.64
C LYS A 28 13.22 -11.22 6.79
N VAL A 29 12.39 -10.23 6.52
CA VAL A 29 11.50 -9.64 7.53
C VAL A 29 10.49 -10.65 8.02
N LEU A 30 9.80 -11.36 7.12
CA LEU A 30 8.82 -12.38 7.48
C LEU A 30 9.43 -13.50 8.32
N LYS A 31 10.61 -14.00 7.92
CA LYS A 31 11.35 -14.99 8.69
C LYS A 31 11.75 -14.50 10.08
N THR A 32 12.13 -13.22 10.21
CA THR A 32 12.45 -12.62 11.50
C THR A 32 11.22 -12.52 12.41
N LEU A 33 10.03 -12.37 11.81
CA LEU A 33 8.76 -12.38 12.51
C LEU A 33 8.24 -13.80 12.82
N GLY A 34 8.99 -14.84 12.44
CA GLY A 34 8.59 -16.24 12.63
C GLY A 34 7.48 -16.69 11.66
N VAL A 35 7.31 -15.97 10.55
CA VAL A 35 6.36 -16.30 9.49
C VAL A 35 7.09 -17.20 8.48
N ASP A 36 6.62 -18.43 8.34
CA ASP A 36 7.08 -19.35 7.30
C ASP A 36 6.29 -19.05 6.02
N TYR A 37 6.86 -18.16 5.22
CA TYR A 37 6.23 -17.67 4.01
C TYR A 37 6.91 -18.26 2.78
N GLU A 38 6.14 -18.99 1.99
CA GLU A 38 6.53 -19.44 0.66
C GLU A 38 5.69 -18.73 -0.40
N PRO A 39 6.32 -17.95 -1.29
CA PRO A 39 5.59 -17.30 -2.37
C PRO A 39 4.97 -18.35 -3.31
N THR A 40 3.75 -18.08 -3.77
CA THR A 40 3.10 -18.98 -4.73
C THR A 40 3.87 -19.03 -6.05
N LYS A 41 3.68 -20.12 -6.80
CA LYS A 41 4.31 -20.26 -8.13
C LYS A 41 3.92 -19.10 -9.05
N GLU A 42 2.66 -18.71 -9.02
CA GLU A 42 2.12 -17.62 -9.83
C GLU A 42 2.75 -16.27 -9.50
N LEU A 43 3.07 -16.02 -8.22
CA LEU A 43 3.78 -14.82 -7.79
C LEU A 43 5.24 -14.84 -8.24
N ILE A 44 5.89 -16.00 -8.20
CA ILE A 44 7.25 -16.19 -8.73
C ILE A 44 7.26 -15.98 -10.25
N ASP A 45 6.32 -16.58 -10.98
CA ASP A 45 6.20 -16.45 -12.43
C ASP A 45 5.92 -14.98 -12.83
N PHE A 46 5.09 -14.29 -12.07
CA PHE A 46 4.85 -12.84 -12.25
C PHE A 46 6.13 -12.04 -12.05
N ARG A 47 6.84 -12.26 -10.95
CA ARG A 47 8.12 -11.61 -10.63
C ARG A 47 9.12 -11.80 -11.76
N ASP A 48 9.33 -13.05 -12.17
CA ASP A 48 10.35 -13.39 -13.16
C ASP A 48 10.01 -12.77 -14.53
N THR A 49 8.73 -12.73 -14.89
CA THR A 49 8.27 -12.05 -16.10
C THR A 49 8.43 -10.53 -16.01
N LEU A 50 8.12 -9.93 -14.86
CA LEU A 50 8.27 -8.51 -14.61
C LEU A 50 9.73 -8.05 -14.67
N LEU A 51 10.63 -8.84 -14.09
CA LEU A 51 12.07 -8.53 -14.07
C LEU A 51 12.73 -8.71 -15.45
N GLN A 52 12.15 -9.53 -16.32
CA GLN A 52 12.62 -9.71 -17.71
C GLN A 52 12.15 -8.59 -18.65
N ASP A 53 11.12 -7.82 -18.26
CA ASP A 53 10.66 -6.70 -19.07
C ASP A 53 11.68 -5.54 -19.01
N SER A 54 12.41 -5.38 -20.11
CA SER A 54 13.47 -4.36 -20.26
C SER A 54 12.94 -3.02 -20.76
N GLU A 55 11.63 -2.90 -21.00
CA GLU A 55 11.07 -1.65 -21.50
C GLU A 55 11.22 -0.53 -20.46
N TRP A 56 11.76 0.61 -20.91
CA TRP A 56 12.07 1.74 -20.01
C TRP A 56 10.86 2.24 -19.25
N THR A 57 9.69 2.33 -19.89
CA THR A 57 8.46 2.80 -19.25
C THR A 57 7.95 1.85 -18.16
N THR A 58 8.07 0.53 -18.39
CA THR A 58 7.73 -0.48 -17.38
C THR A 58 8.65 -0.38 -16.17
N ARG A 59 9.96 -0.27 -16.43
CA ARG A 59 10.95 -0.14 -15.35
C ARG A 59 10.73 1.13 -14.54
N MET A 60 10.50 2.26 -15.19
CA MET A 60 10.21 3.53 -14.54
C MET A 60 8.95 3.46 -13.66
N TYR A 61 7.87 2.87 -14.20
CA TYR A 61 6.63 2.66 -13.47
C TYR A 61 6.83 1.76 -12.23
N THR A 62 7.51 0.62 -12.40
CA THR A 62 7.73 -0.32 -11.29
C THR A 62 8.64 0.26 -10.23
N THR A 63 9.70 1.01 -10.61
CA THR A 63 10.55 1.74 -9.66
C THR A 63 9.74 2.73 -8.84
N PHE A 64 8.92 3.55 -9.50
CA PHE A 64 8.05 4.49 -8.83
C PHE A 64 7.06 3.81 -7.87
N MET A 65 6.36 2.76 -8.32
CA MET A 65 5.42 2.01 -7.49
C MET A 65 6.12 1.35 -6.29
N ASN A 66 7.33 0.85 -6.49
CA ASN A 66 8.13 0.26 -5.42
C ASN A 66 8.56 1.30 -4.36
N GLU A 67 9.03 2.46 -4.80
CA GLU A 67 9.46 3.52 -3.89
C GLU A 67 8.31 4.19 -3.14
N LEU A 68 7.11 4.24 -3.72
CA LEU A 68 5.89 4.59 -3.01
C LEU A 68 5.47 3.49 -2.02
N GLY A 69 5.73 2.24 -2.36
CA GLY A 69 5.39 1.08 -1.54
C GLY A 69 3.92 1.08 -1.13
N VAL A 70 3.66 0.92 0.16
CA VAL A 70 2.29 0.90 0.73
C VAL A 70 1.51 2.21 0.52
N MET A 71 2.13 3.27 0.03
CA MET A 71 1.44 4.52 -0.32
C MET A 71 0.93 4.54 -1.77
N ALA A 72 1.35 3.60 -2.62
CA ALA A 72 0.89 3.52 -4.00
C ALA A 72 -0.64 3.53 -4.16
N PRO A 73 -1.44 2.92 -3.26
CA PRO A 73 -2.90 3.01 -3.30
C PRO A 73 -3.47 4.44 -3.30
N ILE A 74 -2.73 5.43 -2.78
CA ILE A 74 -3.17 6.84 -2.79
C ILE A 74 -3.39 7.35 -4.22
N LEU A 75 -2.69 6.78 -5.19
CA LEU A 75 -2.81 7.12 -6.61
C LEU A 75 -4.11 6.63 -7.26
N PHE A 76 -4.85 5.78 -6.57
CA PHE A 76 -6.09 5.21 -7.11
C PHE A 76 -7.27 5.66 -6.25
N PRO A 77 -8.22 6.42 -6.82
CA PRO A 77 -9.34 6.94 -6.04
C PRO A 77 -10.26 5.81 -5.62
N ILE A 78 -10.55 5.76 -4.34
CA ILE A 78 -11.66 4.95 -3.84
C ILE A 78 -12.94 5.74 -4.12
N LYS A 79 -13.75 5.25 -5.05
CA LYS A 79 -15.07 5.83 -5.34
C LYS A 79 -16.11 5.25 -4.37
N GLN A 80 -17.08 6.06 -3.94
CA GLN A 80 -18.11 5.62 -2.99
C GLN A 80 -18.79 4.31 -3.44
N LYS A 81 -19.13 4.19 -4.73
CA LYS A 81 -19.75 2.96 -5.26
C LYS A 81 -18.80 1.73 -5.24
N MET A 82 -17.49 1.92 -5.10
CA MET A 82 -16.53 0.83 -4.92
C MET A 82 -16.62 0.25 -3.50
N LEU A 83 -17.15 1.03 -2.57
CA LEU A 83 -17.32 0.65 -1.18
C LEU A 83 -18.60 -0.17 -0.98
N ASP A 84 -19.57 -0.06 -1.90
CA ASP A 84 -20.78 -0.86 -1.93
C ASP A 84 -20.58 -2.21 -2.62
N GLY A 85 -19.44 -2.37 -3.33
CA GLY A 85 -19.08 -3.59 -4.04
C GLY A 85 -17.96 -4.35 -3.34
N MET A 86 -18.11 -5.66 -3.21
CA MET A 86 -17.10 -6.48 -2.54
C MET A 86 -15.82 -6.68 -3.35
N ILE A 87 -15.85 -6.51 -4.66
CA ILE A 87 -14.73 -6.68 -5.58
C ILE A 87 -14.68 -5.51 -6.53
N VAL A 88 -13.52 -4.84 -6.57
CA VAL A 88 -13.23 -3.75 -7.51
C VAL A 88 -12.05 -4.16 -8.37
N THR A 89 -12.28 -4.24 -9.67
CA THR A 89 -11.25 -4.65 -10.62
C THR A 89 -10.23 -3.54 -10.90
N ILE A 90 -9.09 -3.92 -11.47
CA ILE A 90 -8.08 -2.94 -11.91
C ILE A 90 -8.66 -1.98 -12.93
N GLU A 91 -9.42 -2.48 -13.91
CA GLU A 91 -10.04 -1.68 -14.96
C GLU A 91 -11.00 -0.62 -14.38
N GLU A 92 -11.78 -0.99 -13.37
CA GLU A 92 -12.66 -0.04 -12.66
C GLU A 92 -11.86 1.02 -11.90
N SER A 93 -10.73 0.62 -11.28
CA SER A 93 -9.84 1.53 -10.56
C SER A 93 -9.17 2.54 -11.49
N LEU A 94 -8.88 2.15 -12.74
CA LEU A 94 -8.24 3.00 -13.73
C LEU A 94 -9.19 3.99 -14.43
N ASN A 95 -10.50 3.85 -14.27
CA ASN A 95 -11.47 4.79 -14.80
C ASN A 95 -11.53 6.06 -13.93
N ILE A 96 -10.57 6.96 -14.15
CA ILE A 96 -10.37 8.16 -13.31
C ILE A 96 -11.00 9.37 -14.00
N SER A 97 -12.02 9.95 -13.34
CA SER A 97 -12.63 11.23 -13.77
C SER A 97 -11.72 12.43 -13.42
N ASP A 98 -12.02 13.60 -13.95
CA ASP A 98 -11.28 14.83 -13.61
C ASP A 98 -11.39 15.17 -12.12
N GLU A 99 -12.55 14.94 -11.50
CA GLU A 99 -12.72 15.05 -10.05
C GLU A 99 -11.85 14.04 -9.28
N GLY A 100 -11.81 12.79 -9.77
CA GLY A 100 -10.93 11.75 -9.23
C GLY A 100 -9.46 12.13 -9.33
N LEU A 101 -9.04 12.69 -10.45
CA LEU A 101 -7.68 13.19 -10.64
C LEU A 101 -7.34 14.32 -9.66
N GLN A 102 -8.23 15.27 -9.47
CA GLN A 102 -8.03 16.35 -8.49
C GLN A 102 -7.91 15.78 -7.07
N MET A 103 -8.76 14.84 -6.69
CA MET A 103 -8.67 14.16 -5.38
C MET A 103 -7.33 13.41 -5.18
N ILE A 104 -6.84 12.71 -6.20
CA ILE A 104 -5.53 12.03 -6.16
C ILE A 104 -4.43 13.06 -5.92
N ARG A 105 -4.43 14.14 -6.71
CA ARG A 105 -3.43 15.20 -6.59
C ARG A 105 -3.43 15.82 -5.19
N GLU A 106 -4.58 16.15 -4.65
CA GLU A 106 -4.71 16.75 -3.31
C GLU A 106 -4.20 15.82 -2.21
N ARG A 107 -4.56 14.52 -2.27
CA ARG A 107 -4.08 13.51 -1.32
C ARG A 107 -2.58 13.32 -1.42
N PHE A 108 -2.05 13.25 -2.63
CA PHE A 108 -0.62 13.11 -2.84
C PHE A 108 0.14 14.33 -2.32
N ILE A 109 -0.36 15.55 -2.59
CA ILE A 109 0.18 16.80 -2.07
C ILE A 109 0.18 16.77 -0.53
N GLN A 110 -0.93 16.37 0.10
CA GLN A 110 -1.02 16.29 1.56
C GLN A 110 0.02 15.34 2.15
N VAL A 111 0.07 14.10 1.66
CA VAL A 111 1.03 13.09 2.17
C VAL A 111 2.47 13.53 1.92
N PHE A 112 2.73 14.14 0.78
CA PHE A 112 4.06 14.56 0.40
C PHE A 112 4.52 15.78 1.21
N ALA A 113 3.64 16.75 1.46
CA ALA A 113 3.91 17.91 2.30
C ALA A 113 4.32 17.47 3.72
N ASP A 114 3.51 16.63 4.35
CA ASP A 114 3.72 16.20 5.72
C ASP A 114 5.00 15.35 5.88
N ARG A 115 5.22 14.41 4.96
CA ARG A 115 6.26 13.38 5.15
C ARG A 115 7.61 13.74 4.55
N ARG A 116 7.62 14.47 3.43
CA ARG A 116 8.83 14.72 2.65
C ARG A 116 9.33 16.14 2.74
N LEU A 117 8.46 17.12 2.55
CA LEU A 117 8.85 18.53 2.56
C LEU A 117 8.74 19.18 3.93
N LYS A 118 8.05 18.54 4.90
CA LYS A 118 7.84 19.06 6.27
C LYS A 118 7.20 20.46 6.29
N VAL A 119 6.35 20.74 5.33
CA VAL A 119 5.53 21.95 5.24
C VAL A 119 4.06 21.58 5.37
N SER A 120 3.19 22.51 5.76
CA SER A 120 1.76 22.25 5.78
C SER A 120 1.20 22.09 4.36
N HIS A 121 0.11 21.35 4.22
CA HIS A 121 -0.61 21.19 2.96
C HIS A 121 -0.97 22.55 2.33
N GLU A 122 -1.50 23.48 3.12
CA GLU A 122 -1.85 24.83 2.68
C GLU A 122 -0.62 25.59 2.17
N THR A 123 0.49 25.50 2.88
CA THR A 123 1.75 26.11 2.47
C THR A 123 2.22 25.55 1.13
N LEU A 124 2.17 24.22 0.94
CA LEU A 124 2.59 23.63 -0.33
C LEU A 124 1.67 24.01 -1.49
N ILE A 125 0.35 24.07 -1.30
CA ILE A 125 -0.57 24.56 -2.34
C ILE A 125 -0.25 26.00 -2.72
N LYS A 126 -0.01 26.87 -1.73
CA LYS A 126 0.37 28.26 -1.99
C LYS A 126 1.70 28.35 -2.76
N MET A 127 2.70 27.57 -2.37
CA MET A 127 3.98 27.51 -3.09
C MET A 127 3.82 27.01 -4.53
N LEU A 128 2.97 26.02 -4.78
CA LEU A 128 2.67 25.53 -6.14
C LEU A 128 2.08 26.60 -7.05
N LEU A 129 1.29 27.50 -6.49
CA LEU A 129 0.66 28.60 -7.23
C LEU A 129 1.59 29.81 -7.42
N GLU A 130 2.32 30.20 -6.38
CA GLU A 130 3.10 31.43 -6.35
C GLU A 130 4.58 31.23 -6.72
N GLN A 131 5.14 30.04 -6.42
CA GLN A 131 6.58 29.75 -6.53
C GLN A 131 6.82 28.32 -7.06
N PRO A 132 6.28 27.94 -8.22
CA PRO A 132 6.35 26.55 -8.73
C PRO A 132 7.80 26.07 -8.93
N SER A 133 8.73 26.96 -9.29
CA SER A 133 10.14 26.61 -9.45
C SER A 133 10.84 26.22 -8.13
N GLU A 134 10.40 26.77 -7.01
CA GLU A 134 10.92 26.40 -5.69
C GLU A 134 10.42 25.03 -5.27
N VAL A 135 9.15 24.73 -5.55
CA VAL A 135 8.60 23.38 -5.32
C VAL A 135 9.32 22.35 -6.16
N ALA A 136 9.52 22.60 -7.46
CA ALA A 136 10.28 21.70 -8.33
C ALA A 136 11.70 21.46 -7.79
N ARG A 137 12.40 22.52 -7.39
CA ARG A 137 13.75 22.39 -6.79
C ARG A 137 13.73 21.59 -5.50
N ALA A 138 12.72 21.80 -4.64
CA ALA A 138 12.58 21.05 -3.41
C ALA A 138 12.34 19.56 -3.67
N ILE A 139 11.53 19.21 -4.69
CA ILE A 139 11.31 17.85 -5.14
C ILE A 139 12.61 17.22 -5.65
N ASP A 140 13.37 17.94 -6.47
CA ASP A 140 14.63 17.47 -7.05
C ASP A 140 15.73 17.20 -6.00
N THR A 141 15.62 17.78 -4.81
CA THR A 141 16.56 17.60 -3.71
C THR A 141 16.15 16.51 -2.71
N ILE A 142 15.07 15.76 -2.96
CA ILE A 142 14.65 14.69 -2.06
C ILE A 142 15.64 13.52 -2.13
N GLU A 143 16.25 13.24 -1.00
CA GLU A 143 17.18 12.12 -0.86
C GLU A 143 16.45 10.77 -0.74
N GLY A 144 17.09 9.71 -1.22
CA GLY A 144 16.63 8.34 -1.04
C GLY A 144 15.52 7.88 -1.99
N ILE A 145 15.24 8.66 -3.04
CA ILE A 145 14.36 8.24 -4.15
C ILE A 145 15.08 8.39 -5.49
N SER A 146 14.66 7.59 -6.47
CA SER A 146 15.25 7.59 -7.80
C SER A 146 14.89 8.84 -8.61
N THR A 147 15.69 9.14 -9.62
CA THR A 147 15.40 10.20 -10.61
C THR A 147 14.07 9.95 -11.33
N ASP A 148 13.74 8.69 -11.58
CA ASP A 148 12.47 8.30 -12.22
C ASP A 148 11.26 8.66 -11.33
N THR A 149 11.37 8.41 -10.03
CA THR A 149 10.34 8.80 -9.07
C THR A 149 10.25 10.31 -8.92
N ILE A 150 11.38 11.01 -8.86
CA ILE A 150 11.41 12.49 -8.87
C ILE A 150 10.70 13.06 -10.10
N TRP A 151 11.00 12.52 -11.29
CA TRP A 151 10.34 12.92 -12.53
C TRP A 151 8.82 12.74 -12.43
N PHE A 152 8.36 11.56 -11.96
CA PHE A 152 6.94 11.28 -11.86
C PHE A 152 6.24 12.20 -10.85
N ILE A 153 6.88 12.47 -9.71
CA ILE A 153 6.36 13.42 -8.71
C ILE A 153 6.19 14.80 -9.35
N ASN A 154 7.19 15.30 -10.07
CA ASN A 154 7.09 16.56 -10.79
C ASN A 154 5.94 16.56 -11.80
N GLN A 155 5.77 15.46 -12.59
CA GLN A 155 4.63 15.34 -13.49
C GLN A 155 3.28 15.40 -12.75
N LEU A 156 3.16 14.69 -11.63
CA LEU A 156 1.90 14.66 -10.87
C LEU A 156 1.55 16.05 -10.30
N PHE A 157 2.55 16.83 -9.89
CA PHE A 157 2.34 18.18 -9.35
C PHE A 157 1.98 19.19 -10.42
N PHE A 158 2.68 19.19 -11.55
CA PHE A 158 2.59 20.24 -12.57
C PHE A 158 1.76 19.82 -13.79
N PHE A 159 1.71 18.52 -14.12
CA PHE A 159 1.03 17.98 -15.30
C PHE A 159 0.23 16.71 -14.92
N PRO A 160 -0.74 16.82 -13.97
CA PRO A 160 -1.37 15.66 -13.37
C PRO A 160 -2.06 14.72 -14.38
N ARG A 161 -2.62 15.25 -15.47
CA ARG A 161 -3.22 14.42 -16.53
C ARG A 161 -2.17 13.55 -17.19
N THR A 162 -1.03 14.11 -17.58
CA THR A 162 0.08 13.35 -18.20
C THR A 162 0.60 12.26 -17.26
N ALA A 163 0.73 12.57 -15.96
CA ALA A 163 1.14 11.58 -14.97
C ALA A 163 0.12 10.43 -14.87
N MET A 164 -1.16 10.73 -14.87
CA MET A 164 -2.21 9.70 -14.80
C MET A 164 -2.30 8.87 -16.07
N ASP A 165 -2.19 9.49 -17.26
CA ASP A 165 -2.16 8.75 -18.53
C ASP A 165 -0.97 7.78 -18.57
N PHE A 166 0.19 8.18 -18.06
CA PHE A 166 1.35 7.31 -17.89
C PHE A 166 1.07 6.16 -16.92
N LEU A 167 0.47 6.44 -15.76
CA LEU A 167 0.09 5.42 -14.77
C LEU A 167 -0.89 4.41 -15.37
N VAL A 168 -1.96 4.88 -15.98
CA VAL A 168 -2.99 4.02 -16.58
C VAL A 168 -2.39 3.11 -17.65
N ALA A 169 -1.61 3.68 -18.58
CA ALA A 169 -1.01 2.93 -19.67
C ALA A 169 -0.07 1.82 -19.15
N ASN A 170 0.77 2.13 -18.15
CA ASN A 170 1.70 1.16 -17.61
C ASN A 170 1.03 0.16 -16.67
N THR A 171 0.01 0.55 -15.91
CA THR A 171 -0.78 -0.40 -15.13
C THR A 171 -1.45 -1.43 -16.03
N LEU A 172 -2.03 -1.02 -17.16
CA LEU A 172 -2.63 -1.94 -18.14
C LEU A 172 -1.60 -2.88 -18.79
N LYS A 173 -0.37 -2.43 -18.92
CA LYS A 173 0.74 -3.27 -19.39
C LYS A 173 1.10 -4.35 -18.36
N ILE A 174 1.28 -3.94 -17.10
CA ILE A 174 1.59 -4.85 -16.01
C ILE A 174 0.42 -5.81 -15.75
N LEU A 175 -0.83 -5.36 -15.93
CA LEU A 175 -2.01 -6.21 -15.83
C LEU A 175 -1.92 -7.42 -16.76
N LYS A 176 -1.42 -7.26 -17.99
CA LYS A 176 -1.23 -8.39 -18.92
C LYS A 176 -0.18 -9.39 -18.40
N LEU A 177 0.86 -8.93 -17.72
CA LEU A 177 1.84 -9.83 -17.11
C LEU A 177 1.23 -10.55 -15.90
N TYR A 178 0.44 -9.85 -15.11
CA TYR A 178 -0.29 -10.37 -13.97
C TYR A 178 -1.30 -11.46 -14.37
N GLU A 179 -2.02 -11.25 -15.48
CA GLU A 179 -2.90 -12.26 -16.07
C GLU A 179 -2.13 -13.46 -16.62
N LYS A 180 -1.06 -13.21 -17.36
CA LYS A 180 -0.25 -14.26 -18.00
C LYS A 180 0.40 -15.21 -16.97
N SER A 181 0.77 -14.71 -15.81
CA SER A 181 1.33 -15.52 -14.73
C SER A 181 0.28 -16.39 -14.02
N GLY A 182 -1.00 -16.16 -14.23
CA GLY A 182 -2.10 -16.79 -13.49
C GLY A 182 -2.36 -16.19 -12.11
N LEU A 183 -1.54 -15.23 -11.66
CA LEU A 183 -1.65 -14.64 -10.32
C LEU A 183 -2.98 -13.89 -10.13
N ARG A 184 -3.45 -13.19 -11.18
CA ARG A 184 -4.76 -12.53 -11.16
C ARG A 184 -5.90 -13.50 -10.85
N GLU A 185 -5.94 -14.62 -11.57
CA GLU A 185 -6.98 -15.65 -11.41
C GLU A 185 -6.92 -16.28 -10.03
N LEU A 186 -5.72 -16.63 -9.56
CA LEU A 186 -5.49 -17.17 -8.23
C LEU A 186 -6.03 -16.23 -7.16
N ASN A 187 -5.67 -14.95 -7.20
CA ASN A 187 -6.06 -13.97 -6.21
C ASN A 187 -7.58 -13.74 -6.21
N LEU A 188 -8.18 -13.52 -7.37
CA LEU A 188 -9.62 -13.35 -7.48
C LEU A 188 -10.41 -14.56 -6.97
N LYS A 189 -9.95 -15.78 -7.29
CA LYS A 189 -10.58 -17.02 -6.81
C LYS A 189 -10.47 -17.16 -5.29
N THR A 190 -9.29 -16.91 -4.74
CA THR A 190 -9.03 -17.04 -3.31
C THR A 190 -9.88 -16.04 -2.51
N ILE A 191 -9.90 -14.80 -2.92
CA ILE A 191 -10.67 -13.73 -2.26
C ILE A 191 -12.18 -13.97 -2.38
N ARG A 192 -12.69 -14.37 -3.56
CA ARG A 192 -14.12 -14.70 -3.70
C ARG A 192 -14.52 -15.82 -2.76
N ASN A 193 -13.76 -16.89 -2.76
CA ASN A 193 -14.02 -18.01 -1.85
C ASN A 193 -14.03 -17.57 -0.38
N TYR A 194 -13.13 -16.67 0.01
CA TYR A 194 -13.11 -16.14 1.36
C TYR A 194 -14.36 -15.31 1.67
N LEU A 195 -14.69 -14.33 0.81
CA LEU A 195 -15.82 -13.43 1.02
C LEU A 195 -17.18 -14.18 1.01
N GLU A 196 -17.33 -15.21 0.17
CA GLU A 196 -18.54 -16.02 0.06
C GLU A 196 -18.72 -16.96 1.27
N ASN A 197 -17.62 -17.48 1.84
CA ASN A 197 -17.67 -18.47 2.91
C ASN A 197 -17.60 -17.88 4.32
N GLN A 198 -17.26 -16.61 4.45
CA GLN A 198 -17.20 -15.95 5.77
C GLN A 198 -18.47 -15.13 6.02
N SER A 199 -19.06 -15.30 7.21
CA SER A 199 -20.13 -14.40 7.62
C SER A 199 -19.57 -13.00 7.84
N SER A 200 -20.39 -11.97 7.53
CA SER A 200 -20.02 -10.57 7.79
C SER A 200 -19.61 -10.34 9.25
N GLN A 201 -20.22 -11.07 10.18
CA GLN A 201 -19.87 -10.95 11.60
C GLN A 201 -18.48 -11.50 11.89
N LYS A 202 -18.10 -12.68 11.34
CA LYS A 202 -16.74 -13.23 11.51
C LYS A 202 -15.66 -12.32 10.97
N ILE A 203 -15.92 -11.69 9.83
CA ILE A 203 -15.01 -10.71 9.26
C ILE A 203 -14.85 -9.52 10.22
N LYS A 204 -15.95 -8.98 10.73
CA LYS A 204 -15.93 -7.87 11.71
C LYS A 204 -15.15 -8.24 12.98
N ASP A 205 -15.40 -9.43 13.51
CA ASP A 205 -14.74 -9.92 14.73
C ASP A 205 -13.21 -10.07 14.50
N ALA A 206 -12.80 -10.63 13.36
CA ALA A 206 -11.38 -10.74 13.00
C ALA A 206 -10.70 -9.36 12.92
N PHE A 207 -11.39 -8.38 12.32
CA PHE A 207 -10.86 -7.02 12.24
C PHE A 207 -10.83 -6.30 13.57
N SER A 208 -11.85 -6.45 14.41
CA SER A 208 -11.83 -5.89 15.75
C SER A 208 -10.64 -6.43 16.55
N ASN A 209 -10.45 -7.75 16.52
CA ASN A 209 -9.30 -8.38 17.17
C ASN A 209 -7.96 -7.88 16.61
N TYR A 210 -7.88 -7.62 15.31
CA TYR A 210 -6.68 -7.05 14.67
C TYR A 210 -6.43 -5.62 15.16
N LEU A 211 -7.45 -4.76 15.18
CA LEU A 211 -7.33 -3.38 15.65
C LEU A 211 -6.89 -3.35 17.12
N ASP A 212 -7.49 -4.16 17.97
CA ASP A 212 -7.14 -4.29 19.39
C ASP A 212 -5.69 -4.79 19.56
N TYR A 213 -5.31 -5.80 18.78
CA TYR A 213 -3.96 -6.37 18.85
C TYR A 213 -2.86 -5.38 18.48
N TYR A 214 -3.11 -4.51 17.52
CA TYR A 214 -2.15 -3.49 17.08
C TYR A 214 -2.33 -2.14 17.74
N ASP A 215 -3.27 -2.03 18.72
CA ASP A 215 -3.63 -0.77 19.41
C ASP A 215 -3.97 0.35 18.41
N ILE A 216 -4.77 -0.02 17.40
CA ILE A 216 -5.24 0.90 16.37
C ILE A 216 -6.63 1.38 16.78
N THR A 217 -6.75 2.66 17.12
CA THR A 217 -8.04 3.28 17.46
C THR A 217 -8.45 4.22 16.32
N PRO A 218 -9.28 3.77 15.37
CA PRO A 218 -9.81 4.64 14.33
C PRO A 218 -10.86 5.60 14.89
N ASP A 219 -11.05 6.75 14.24
CA ASP A 219 -12.15 7.67 14.54
C ASP A 219 -13.49 6.99 14.22
N GLU A 220 -14.27 6.67 15.25
CA GLU A 220 -15.55 5.93 15.12
C GLU A 220 -16.62 6.67 14.32
N SER A 221 -16.46 7.99 14.11
CA SER A 221 -17.37 8.79 13.30
C SER A 221 -17.25 8.50 11.80
N LYS A 222 -16.19 7.82 11.38
CA LYS A 222 -15.89 7.51 9.99
C LYS A 222 -16.00 6.02 9.72
N PRO A 223 -16.48 5.60 8.54
CA PRO A 223 -16.45 4.20 8.14
C PRO A 223 -15.00 3.72 7.95
N LEU A 224 -14.74 2.47 8.29
CA LEU A 224 -13.48 1.77 8.04
C LEU A 224 -13.64 0.81 6.86
N TYR A 225 -12.88 1.05 5.82
CA TYR A 225 -12.78 0.15 4.68
C TYR A 225 -11.54 -0.71 4.80
N ILE A 226 -11.72 -1.99 4.56
CA ILE A 226 -10.68 -2.99 4.66
C ILE A 226 -10.51 -3.63 3.29
N ALA A 227 -9.42 -3.28 2.64
CA ALA A 227 -9.04 -3.85 1.36
C ALA A 227 -8.23 -5.13 1.60
N LEU A 228 -8.82 -6.28 1.28
CA LEU A 228 -8.12 -7.55 1.33
C LEU A 228 -7.11 -7.65 0.19
N GLN A 229 -6.00 -8.32 0.43
CA GLN A 229 -4.99 -8.66 -0.57
C GLN A 229 -4.47 -10.09 -0.35
N ASN A 230 -4.09 -10.76 -1.43
CA ASN A 230 -3.62 -12.14 -1.40
C ASN A 230 -2.19 -12.33 -1.92
N SER A 231 -1.68 -11.42 -2.75
CA SER A 231 -0.33 -11.54 -3.34
C SER A 231 0.77 -11.63 -2.28
N VAL A 232 0.62 -10.91 -1.16
CA VAL A 232 1.53 -10.99 -0.01
C VAL A 232 0.69 -11.09 1.27
N SER A 233 0.01 -12.23 1.40
CA SER A 233 -1.09 -12.49 2.35
C SER A 233 -0.76 -12.27 3.84
N HIS A 234 0.53 -12.25 4.21
CA HIS A 234 1.01 -12.01 5.59
C HIS A 234 1.33 -10.53 5.90
N THR A 235 0.99 -9.60 5.03
CA THR A 235 1.35 -8.19 5.21
C THR A 235 0.14 -7.28 5.30
N ASN A 236 0.33 -6.11 5.92
CA ASN A 236 -0.65 -5.05 5.98
C ASN A 236 0.00 -3.67 5.78
N SER A 237 -0.80 -2.69 5.35
CA SER A 237 -0.32 -1.32 5.11
C SER A 237 -0.33 -0.42 6.37
N GLY A 238 -0.90 -0.88 7.47
CA GLY A 238 -1.32 0.02 8.53
C GLY A 238 -2.55 0.85 8.16
N LEU A 239 -3.11 1.55 9.14
CA LEU A 239 -4.32 2.36 8.97
C LEU A 239 -4.00 3.68 8.26
N MET A 240 -4.68 3.94 7.15
CA MET A 240 -4.65 5.22 6.45
C MET A 240 -5.93 6.00 6.76
N THR A 241 -5.79 7.23 7.25
CA THR A 241 -6.93 8.08 7.60
C THR A 241 -7.16 9.13 6.53
N TYR A 242 -8.37 9.18 6.02
CA TYR A 242 -8.87 10.18 5.08
C TYR A 242 -9.91 11.09 5.74
N PRO A 243 -10.26 12.23 5.13
CA PRO A 243 -11.26 13.13 5.71
C PRO A 243 -12.61 12.48 6.01
N THR A 244 -13.06 11.54 5.16
CA THR A 244 -14.40 10.93 5.23
C THR A 244 -14.40 9.44 5.58
N PHE A 245 -13.24 8.76 5.62
CA PHE A 245 -13.14 7.33 5.91
C PHE A 245 -11.74 6.94 6.38
N HIS A 246 -11.62 5.71 6.87
CA HIS A 246 -10.37 5.02 7.10
C HIS A 246 -10.19 3.89 6.09
N LEU A 247 -8.96 3.61 5.69
CA LEU A 247 -8.59 2.48 4.83
C LEU A 247 -7.49 1.66 5.50
N LEU A 248 -7.69 0.36 5.54
CA LEU A 248 -6.69 -0.62 5.96
C LEU A 248 -6.52 -1.66 4.84
N ILE A 249 -5.31 -1.86 4.36
CA ILE A 249 -4.99 -2.93 3.41
C ILE A 249 -4.43 -4.10 4.22
N MET A 250 -5.05 -5.26 4.12
CA MET A 250 -4.71 -6.44 4.90
C MET A 250 -4.50 -7.66 4.03
N GLY A 251 -3.44 -8.38 4.32
CA GLY A 251 -3.24 -9.72 3.77
C GLY A 251 -4.29 -10.69 4.27
N LEU A 252 -4.74 -11.58 3.40
CA LEU A 252 -5.81 -12.52 3.71
C LEU A 252 -5.46 -13.45 4.88
N GLU A 253 -4.20 -13.87 5.00
CA GLU A 253 -3.76 -14.71 6.12
C GLU A 253 -3.71 -13.96 7.44
N GLU A 254 -3.41 -12.65 7.42
CA GLU A 254 -3.49 -11.82 8.62
C GLU A 254 -4.92 -11.76 9.17
N VAL A 255 -5.93 -11.71 8.28
CA VAL A 255 -7.36 -11.69 8.68
C VAL A 255 -7.82 -13.04 9.24
N THR A 256 -7.25 -14.14 8.71
CA THR A 256 -7.66 -15.49 9.13
C THR A 256 -6.93 -15.98 10.38
N GLN A 257 -5.89 -15.26 10.83
CA GLN A 257 -5.14 -15.64 12.02
C GLN A 257 -5.97 -15.48 13.30
N ASP A 258 -5.82 -16.45 14.19
CA ASP A 258 -6.33 -16.34 15.56
C ASP A 258 -5.37 -15.50 16.41
N PHE A 259 -5.78 -14.28 16.72
CA PHE A 259 -5.02 -13.36 17.56
C PHE A 259 -5.17 -13.64 19.06
N SER A 260 -6.10 -14.51 19.47
CA SER A 260 -6.42 -14.77 20.88
C SER A 260 -5.25 -15.35 21.69
N GLY A 261 -4.33 -16.03 21.04
CA GLY A 261 -3.13 -16.61 21.67
C GLY A 261 -1.86 -15.73 21.54
N ARG A 262 -1.93 -14.60 20.86
CA ARG A 262 -0.76 -13.75 20.65
C ARG A 262 -0.48 -12.87 21.88
N ILE A 263 0.81 -12.68 22.16
CA ILE A 263 1.26 -11.82 23.25
C ILE A 263 0.87 -10.36 22.93
N PRO A 264 0.11 -9.66 23.79
CA PRO A 264 -0.25 -8.26 23.59
C PRO A 264 0.97 -7.37 23.32
N ARG A 265 0.77 -6.32 22.51
CA ARG A 265 1.85 -5.38 22.12
C ARG A 265 2.61 -4.82 23.32
N GLU A 266 1.90 -4.46 24.40
CA GLU A 266 2.51 -3.94 25.63
C GLU A 266 3.49 -4.93 26.26
N VAL A 267 3.14 -6.21 26.28
CA VAL A 267 3.99 -7.27 26.81
C VAL A 267 5.21 -7.49 25.93
N ARG A 268 5.03 -7.37 24.60
CA ARG A 268 6.16 -7.42 23.64
C ARG A 268 7.06 -6.20 23.79
N LEU A 269 6.50 -4.99 23.90
CA LEU A 269 7.26 -3.77 24.14
C LEU A 269 8.03 -3.86 25.47
N GLN A 270 7.40 -4.34 26.55
CA GLN A 270 8.08 -4.58 27.81
C GLN A 270 9.21 -5.60 27.68
N SER A 271 8.98 -6.68 26.93
CA SER A 271 10.01 -7.69 26.66
C SER A 271 11.15 -7.13 25.79
N LEU A 272 10.85 -6.30 24.79
CA LEU A 272 11.82 -5.60 23.97
C LEU A 272 12.60 -4.56 24.78
N LEU A 273 11.93 -3.76 25.60
CA LEU A 273 12.56 -2.80 26.50
C LEU A 273 13.45 -3.51 27.53
N LYS A 274 13.02 -4.66 28.08
CA LYS A 274 13.83 -5.49 28.96
C LYS A 274 15.04 -6.08 28.25
N MET A 275 14.90 -6.49 27.00
CA MET A 275 16.02 -6.93 26.16
C MET A 275 16.98 -5.78 25.80
N LEU A 276 16.48 -4.56 25.61
CA LEU A 276 17.27 -3.37 25.30
C LEU A 276 17.94 -2.75 26.54
N SER A 277 17.40 -2.97 27.74
CA SER A 277 17.97 -2.50 29.01
C SER A 277 19.23 -3.27 29.45
N ASP A 278 19.57 -4.37 28.78
CA ASP A 278 20.87 -5.01 28.92
C ASP A 278 21.94 -4.09 28.30
N GLU A 279 22.81 -3.54 29.12
CA GLU A 279 23.83 -2.53 28.76
C GLU A 279 24.72 -2.99 27.59
N THR A 280 24.95 -4.28 27.47
CA THR A 280 25.72 -4.89 26.37
C THR A 280 25.03 -4.75 25.03
N ARG A 281 23.70 -4.88 25.00
CA ARG A 281 22.88 -4.80 23.76
C ARG A 281 22.65 -3.35 23.32
N PHE A 282 22.53 -2.44 24.28
CA PHE A 282 22.47 -1.00 24.00
C PHE A 282 23.77 -0.48 23.37
N ARG A 283 24.92 -1.04 23.72
CA ARG A 283 26.21 -0.73 23.07
C ARG A 283 26.30 -1.22 21.63
N ILE A 284 25.67 -2.35 21.30
CA ILE A 284 25.63 -2.89 19.94
C ILE A 284 24.76 -1.98 19.04
N LEU A 285 23.58 -1.55 19.52
CA LEU A 285 22.70 -0.64 18.81
C LEU A 285 23.31 0.75 18.57
N LYS A 286 24.19 1.21 19.45
CA LYS A 286 24.91 2.48 19.32
C LYS A 286 26.04 2.44 18.27
N ARG A 287 26.45 1.24 17.82
CA ARG A 287 27.51 1.02 16.82
C ARG A 287 26.97 0.65 15.43
N LEU A 288 25.68 0.42 15.30
CA LEU A 288 24.94 0.26 14.03
C LEU A 288 24.30 1.58 13.62
#